data_d00ce9c4b8fe0822ccdf84fedba40b5e
#
_entry.id   d00ce9c4b8fe0822ccdf84fedba40b5e
#
_cell.length_a   1.000
_cell.length_b   1.000
_cell.length_c   1.000
_cell.angle_alpha   90.00
_cell.angle_beta   90.00
_cell.angle_gamma   90.00
#
_symmetry.space_group_name_H-M   'P 1'
#
loop_
_entity.id
_entity.type
_entity.pdbx_description
1 polymer ?
#
loop_
_entity_poly.entity_id
_entity_poly.type
_entity_poly.pdbx_seq_one_letter_code
_entity_poly.pdbx_strand_id
1 'polypeptide(L)'
;MTSRERVKTVLDGGIPDRVPIHDGYWDETLERWQKEGMPPEACVSREAVWDYFDTDIRLISIDPSFRFEEAVLDEDERYVVKRTRDGMIQRMIKG
;
A
#
# COMPACT_ATOMS: atom_id res chain seq x y z
N MET A 1 -5.95 24.05 6.29
CA MET A 1 -6.60 23.46 5.09
C MET A 1 -6.88 21.99 5.29
N THR A 2 -8.03 21.53 4.81
CA THR A 2 -8.29 20.10 4.64
C THR A 2 -7.46 19.56 3.46
N SER A 3 -7.29 18.25 3.39
CA SER A 3 -6.61 17.61 2.24
C SER A 3 -7.28 17.98 0.91
N ARG A 4 -8.61 18.00 0.87
CA ARG A 4 -9.37 18.40 -0.32
C ARG A 4 -9.08 19.83 -0.75
N GLU A 5 -9.10 20.77 0.19
CA GLU A 5 -8.79 22.19 -0.08
C GLU A 5 -7.36 22.35 -0.58
N ARG A 6 -6.43 21.65 0.03
CA ARG A 6 -4.99 21.67 -0.32
C ARG A 6 -4.76 21.19 -1.75
N VAL A 7 -5.32 20.03 -2.10
CA VAL A 7 -5.22 19.47 -3.45
C VAL A 7 -5.90 20.39 -4.47
N LYS A 8 -7.13 20.86 -4.16
CA LYS A 8 -7.84 21.78 -5.04
C LYS A 8 -7.07 23.09 -5.29
N THR A 9 -6.48 23.66 -4.24
CA THR A 9 -5.68 24.89 -4.34
C THR A 9 -4.52 24.71 -5.33
N VAL A 10 -3.81 23.58 -5.27
CA VAL A 10 -2.72 23.30 -6.22
C VAL A 10 -3.23 23.12 -7.64
N LEU A 11 -4.31 22.37 -7.83
CA LEU A 11 -4.90 22.16 -9.15
C LEU A 11 -5.41 23.46 -9.79
N ASP A 12 -5.84 24.41 -8.97
CA ASP A 12 -6.26 25.75 -9.43
C ASP A 12 -5.06 26.72 -9.62
N GLY A 13 -3.83 26.25 -9.44
CA GLY A 13 -2.62 27.06 -9.61
C GLY A 13 -2.28 27.96 -8.41
N GLY A 14 -2.91 27.75 -7.27
CA GLY A 14 -2.66 28.48 -6.04
C GLY A 14 -1.54 27.86 -5.19
N ILE A 15 -1.26 28.52 -4.05
CA ILE A 15 -0.24 28.08 -3.09
C ILE A 15 -0.97 27.55 -1.85
N PRO A 16 -0.88 26.25 -1.53
CA PRO A 16 -1.46 25.68 -0.32
C PRO A 16 -0.59 25.96 0.92
N ASP A 17 -1.09 25.59 2.10
CA ASP A 17 -0.33 25.66 3.36
C ASP A 17 0.89 24.73 3.37
N ARG A 18 0.82 23.61 2.65
CA ARG A 18 1.94 22.70 2.36
C ARG A 18 1.68 21.94 1.06
N VAL A 19 2.69 21.30 0.52
CA VAL A 19 2.52 20.42 -0.66
C VAL A 19 1.63 19.24 -0.29
N PRO A 20 0.61 18.91 -1.10
CA PRO A 20 -0.14 17.67 -0.92
C PRO A 20 0.77 16.46 -1.07
N ILE A 21 0.61 15.48 -0.21
CA ILE A 21 1.43 14.27 -0.22
C ILE A 21 0.62 13.03 -0.56
N HIS A 22 1.27 12.14 -1.28
CA HIS A 22 0.83 10.78 -1.54
C HIS A 22 2.03 9.85 -1.54
N ASP A 23 1.90 8.72 -0.91
CA ASP A 23 2.90 7.66 -1.00
C ASP A 23 2.27 6.29 -0.74
N GLY A 24 2.98 5.25 -1.17
CA GLY A 24 2.68 3.85 -0.89
C GLY A 24 3.90 3.20 -0.24
N TYR A 25 3.65 2.23 0.63
CA TYR A 25 4.71 1.61 1.43
C TYR A 25 4.68 0.10 1.25
N TRP A 26 5.87 -0.49 1.08
CA TRP A 26 6.03 -1.94 1.04
C TRP A 26 5.82 -2.53 2.44
N ASP A 27 5.30 -3.74 2.50
CA ASP A 27 5.06 -4.42 3.78
C ASP A 27 6.36 -4.58 4.57
N GLU A 28 7.46 -4.91 3.90
CA GLU A 28 8.78 -5.04 4.53
C GLU A 28 9.27 -3.72 5.12
N THR A 29 8.94 -2.61 4.48
CA THR A 29 9.26 -1.27 5.00
C THR A 29 8.50 -0.99 6.29
N LEU A 30 7.21 -1.30 6.32
CA LEU A 30 6.37 -1.14 7.51
C LEU A 30 6.82 -2.05 8.66
N GLU A 31 7.21 -3.27 8.38
CA GLU A 31 7.77 -4.19 9.36
C GLU A 31 9.06 -3.65 9.97
N ARG A 32 9.94 -3.11 9.15
CA ARG A 32 11.18 -2.47 9.61
C ARG A 32 10.89 -1.26 10.49
N TRP A 33 9.99 -0.40 10.06
CA TRP A 33 9.66 0.82 10.83
C TRP A 33 9.01 0.48 12.17
N GLN A 34 8.22 -0.58 12.27
CA GLN A 34 7.70 -1.05 13.56
C GLN A 34 8.82 -1.45 14.51
N LYS A 35 9.88 -2.11 14.01
CA LYS A 35 11.07 -2.43 14.79
C LYS A 35 11.85 -1.18 15.21
N GLU A 36 11.73 -0.10 14.48
CA GLU A 36 12.37 1.20 14.74
C GLU A 36 11.49 2.14 15.59
N GLY A 37 10.29 1.73 15.98
CA GLY A 37 9.41 2.46 16.91
C GLY A 37 8.08 2.93 16.36
N MET A 38 7.74 2.63 15.10
CA MET A 38 6.41 2.96 14.56
C MET A 38 5.33 2.14 15.29
N PRO A 39 4.23 2.78 15.76
CA PRO A 39 3.18 2.04 16.44
C PRO A 39 2.57 0.94 15.57
N PRO A 40 2.42 -0.30 16.07
CA PRO A 40 1.81 -1.39 15.29
C PRO A 40 0.40 -1.08 14.81
N GLU A 41 -0.40 -0.35 15.57
CA GLU A 41 -1.75 0.08 15.22
C GLU A 41 -1.79 1.02 14.01
N ALA A 42 -0.70 1.71 13.71
CA ALA A 42 -0.56 2.54 12.50
C ALA A 42 -0.30 1.71 11.23
N CYS A 43 -0.04 0.42 11.36
CA CYS A 43 0.30 -0.47 10.26
C CYS A 43 -0.75 -1.55 9.97
N VAL A 44 -1.90 -1.51 10.64
CA VAL A 44 -2.95 -2.54 10.53
C VAL A 44 -3.69 -2.53 9.20
N SER A 45 -3.65 -1.41 8.48
CA SER A 45 -4.25 -1.25 7.15
C SER A 45 -3.55 -0.15 6.39
N ARG A 46 -3.78 -0.12 5.08
CA ARG A 46 -3.28 0.98 4.23
C ARG A 46 -3.83 2.34 4.67
N GLU A 47 -5.09 2.37 5.05
CA GLU A 47 -5.77 3.57 5.56
C GLU A 47 -5.11 4.05 6.86
N ALA A 48 -4.78 3.15 7.78
CA ALA A 48 -4.09 3.49 9.03
C ALA A 48 -2.70 4.12 8.77
N VAL A 49 -1.95 3.62 7.80
CA VAL A 49 -0.66 4.20 7.41
C VAL A 49 -0.85 5.60 6.85
N TRP A 50 -1.84 5.79 5.98
CA TRP A 50 -2.15 7.11 5.44
C TRP A 50 -2.60 8.11 6.50
N ASP A 51 -3.35 7.67 7.50
CA ASP A 51 -3.74 8.50 8.65
C ASP A 51 -2.52 8.89 9.49
N TYR A 52 -1.63 7.94 9.74
CA TYR A 52 -0.40 8.18 10.51
C TYR A 52 0.50 9.23 9.87
N PHE A 53 0.63 9.22 8.54
CA PHE A 53 1.45 10.18 7.80
C PHE A 53 0.69 11.40 7.29
N ASP A 54 -0.57 11.55 7.66
CA ASP A 54 -1.45 12.66 7.19
C ASP A 54 -1.44 12.81 5.66
N THR A 55 -1.60 11.69 4.97
CA THR A 55 -1.57 11.61 3.51
C THR A 55 -2.81 12.24 2.89
N ASP A 56 -2.63 13.16 1.95
CA ASP A 56 -3.71 13.94 1.36
C ASP A 56 -4.43 13.22 0.23
N ILE A 57 -3.68 12.50 -0.61
CA ILE A 57 -4.22 11.80 -1.79
C ILE A 57 -4.21 10.31 -1.49
N ARG A 58 -5.37 9.68 -1.59
CA ARG A 58 -5.54 8.25 -1.29
C ARG A 58 -6.12 7.53 -2.48
N LEU A 59 -5.59 6.36 -2.77
CA LEU A 59 -6.04 5.55 -3.89
C LEU A 59 -7.27 4.74 -3.51
N ILE A 60 -8.23 4.71 -4.41
CA ILE A 60 -9.34 3.76 -4.39
C ILE A 60 -8.96 2.62 -5.32
N SER A 61 -9.00 1.40 -4.83
CA SER A 61 -8.75 0.20 -5.63
C SER A 61 -10.06 -0.56 -5.86
N ILE A 62 -10.29 -0.90 -7.11
CA ILE A 62 -11.28 -1.92 -7.46
C ILE A 62 -10.52 -3.23 -7.72
N ASP A 63 -11.20 -4.35 -7.61
CA ASP A 63 -10.62 -5.64 -7.95
C ASP A 63 -10.76 -5.88 -9.48
N PRO A 64 -9.72 -5.63 -10.30
CA PRO A 64 -9.75 -5.85 -11.73
C PRO A 64 -9.37 -7.29 -12.11
N SER A 65 -9.15 -8.16 -11.13
CA SER A 65 -8.70 -9.53 -11.36
C SER A 65 -9.80 -10.35 -12.02
N PHE A 66 -9.40 -11.41 -12.72
CA PHE A 66 -10.33 -12.39 -13.29
C PHE A 66 -10.88 -13.35 -12.23
N ARG A 67 -10.51 -13.16 -10.96
CA ARG A 67 -10.95 -13.98 -9.82
C ARG A 67 -10.64 -15.46 -9.95
N PHE A 68 -9.49 -15.79 -10.53
CA PHE A 68 -8.98 -17.14 -10.49
C PHE A 68 -8.78 -17.60 -9.04
N GLU A 69 -8.97 -18.87 -8.81
CA GLU A 69 -8.68 -19.45 -7.49
C GLU A 69 -7.19 -19.33 -7.18
N GLU A 70 -6.88 -18.69 -6.07
CA GLU A 70 -5.51 -18.63 -5.57
C GLU A 70 -5.11 -20.00 -5.02
N ALA A 71 -3.94 -20.48 -5.41
CA ALA A 71 -3.44 -21.78 -4.98
C ALA A 71 -1.92 -21.80 -4.89
N VAL A 72 -1.41 -22.54 -3.92
CA VAL A 72 0.00 -22.93 -3.87
C VAL A 72 0.18 -24.15 -4.76
N LEU A 73 0.94 -24.00 -5.85
CA LEU A 73 1.13 -25.05 -6.86
C LEU A 73 2.35 -25.93 -6.54
N ASP A 74 3.38 -25.34 -5.93
CA ASP A 74 4.61 -26.02 -5.53
C ASP A 74 5.27 -25.22 -4.42
N GLU A 75 6.06 -25.90 -3.60
CA GLU A 75 6.75 -25.29 -2.46
C GLU A 75 7.95 -26.12 -2.05
N ASP A 76 9.07 -25.47 -1.82
CA ASP A 76 10.25 -26.06 -1.20
C ASP A 76 10.74 -25.20 -0.02
N GLU A 77 11.93 -25.44 0.50
CA GLU A 77 12.46 -24.70 1.65
C GLU A 77 12.73 -23.22 1.35
N ARG A 78 12.98 -22.87 0.09
CA ARG A 78 13.40 -21.53 -0.33
C ARG A 78 12.35 -20.80 -1.14
N TYR A 79 11.56 -21.50 -1.94
CA TYR A 79 10.62 -20.93 -2.89
C TYR A 79 9.20 -21.44 -2.66
N VAL A 80 8.24 -20.61 -3.06
CA VAL A 80 6.84 -20.98 -3.20
C VAL A 80 6.36 -20.56 -4.59
N VAL A 81 5.65 -21.45 -5.27
CA VAL A 81 5.00 -21.17 -6.56
C VAL A 81 3.51 -21.07 -6.35
N LYS A 82 2.95 -19.93 -6.69
CA LYS A 82 1.53 -19.61 -6.48
C LYS A 82 0.85 -19.22 -7.77
N ARG A 83 -0.42 -19.58 -7.91
CA ARG A 83 -1.32 -18.95 -8.87
C ARG A 83 -2.03 -17.79 -8.20
N THR A 84 -1.99 -16.62 -8.83
CA THR A 84 -2.65 -15.40 -8.35
C THR A 84 -4.09 -15.32 -8.84
N ARG A 85 -4.84 -14.35 -8.30
CA ARG A 85 -6.21 -14.05 -8.71
C ARG A 85 -6.32 -13.61 -10.17
N ASP A 86 -5.24 -13.08 -10.75
CA ASP A 86 -5.16 -12.74 -12.17
C ASP A 86 -4.83 -13.93 -13.07
N GLY A 87 -4.65 -15.11 -12.49
CA GLY A 87 -4.25 -16.32 -13.20
C GLY A 87 -2.75 -16.41 -13.50
N MET A 88 -1.95 -15.49 -12.95
CA MET A 88 -0.51 -15.50 -13.10
C MET A 88 0.12 -16.56 -12.18
N ILE A 89 1.12 -17.26 -12.69
CA ILE A 89 1.92 -18.19 -11.90
C ILE A 89 3.22 -17.49 -11.53
N GLN A 90 3.45 -17.35 -10.23
CA GLN A 90 4.62 -16.65 -9.68
C GLN A 90 5.43 -17.58 -8.79
N ARG A 91 6.76 -17.51 -8.92
CA ARG A 91 7.69 -18.09 -7.98
C ARG A 91 8.27 -16.99 -7.09
N MET A 92 8.11 -17.15 -5.79
CA MET A 92 8.53 -16.19 -4.78
C MET A 92 9.50 -16.81 -3.80
N ILE A 93 10.45 -16.02 -3.33
CA ILE A 93 11.36 -16.43 -2.24
C ILE A 93 10.60 -16.33 -0.92
N LYS A 94 10.73 -17.35 -0.09
CA LYS A 94 10.27 -17.33 1.29
C LYS A 94 11.21 -16.47 2.15
N GLY A 95 10.65 -15.57 2.93
CA GLY A 95 11.51 -14.77 3.80
C GLY A 95 10.77 -13.73 4.57
#